data_5661e5048f6f520d22036cf4ad6248be
#
_entry.id   5661e5048f6f520d22036cf4ad6248be
#
_cell.length_a   1.000
_cell.length_b   1.000
_cell.length_c   1.000
_cell.angle_alpha   90.00
_cell.angle_beta   90.00
_cell.angle_gamma   90.00
#
_symmetry.space_group_name_H-M   'P 1'
#
loop_
_entity.id
_entity.type
_entity.pdbx_description
1 polymer ?
#
loop_
_entity_poly.entity_id
_entity_poly.type
_entity_poly.pdbx_seq_one_letter_code
_entity_poly.pdbx_strand_id
1 'polypeptide(L)'
;MTRQTILAGWLVVVSALLCASARPAQADEVKELRVCGDPNNLPFSNEKLEGIENKIADVIAKDLGMSVAYTWWPHQRGLVKRVLNTGRCDVMLGIPKGYDPVLWTKPYYRTGYVLAYRKDRGLKVRSLDDPQLKKLKIGVQVNTPPHDALGQRGIVGDNVVGYQLMFDSNFHAEDYPGKLVEDLIAGEVDVALVWGPIAGYFAKKKAAPLEMVLLEDRPESGNRFAFDISMGVRKGNKELKGKLEDALARKHDEIKHILEDFGVPLLPAAEEKARDKTAP
;
A
#
# COMPACT_ATOMS: atom_id res chain seq x y z
N MET A 1 -76.92 14.83 76.76
CA MET A 1 -76.07 15.73 75.95
C MET A 1 -74.73 15.05 75.77
N THR A 2 -74.55 14.26 74.72
CA THR A 2 -73.33 13.49 74.49
C THR A 2 -72.91 13.69 73.00
N ARG A 3 -71.77 14.34 72.83
CA ARG A 3 -71.18 14.55 71.51
C ARG A 3 -70.37 13.32 71.12
N GLN A 4 -70.69 12.70 70.02
CA GLN A 4 -69.90 11.68 69.36
C GLN A 4 -68.89 12.34 68.46
N THR A 5 -67.63 12.06 68.64
CA THR A 5 -66.52 12.45 67.76
C THR A 5 -66.19 11.26 66.81
N ILE A 6 -66.32 11.51 65.55
CA ILE A 6 -65.98 10.56 64.48
C ILE A 6 -64.50 10.78 64.09
N LEU A 7 -63.67 9.80 64.30
CA LEU A 7 -62.27 9.74 63.82
C LEU A 7 -62.27 9.19 62.39
N ALA A 8 -61.93 10.03 61.42
CA ALA A 8 -61.64 9.60 60.05
C ALA A 8 -60.20 9.20 59.91
N GLY A 9 -59.97 7.93 59.66
CA GLY A 9 -58.63 7.39 59.38
C GLY A 9 -58.26 7.63 57.93
N TRP A 10 -57.16 8.30 57.72
CA TRP A 10 -56.54 8.49 56.37
C TRP A 10 -55.54 7.34 56.10
N LEU A 11 -55.87 6.47 55.12
CA LEU A 11 -54.96 5.48 54.60
C LEU A 11 -54.06 6.20 53.56
N VAL A 12 -52.78 6.34 53.87
CA VAL A 12 -51.80 6.83 52.92
C VAL A 12 -51.23 5.59 52.18
N VAL A 13 -51.62 5.45 50.91
CA VAL A 13 -51.05 4.44 50.02
C VAL A 13 -49.77 5.03 49.42
N VAL A 14 -48.62 4.56 49.90
CA VAL A 14 -47.29 4.90 49.34
C VAL A 14 -47.07 3.99 48.13
N SER A 15 -47.30 4.49 46.90
CA SER A 15 -46.91 3.86 45.66
C SER A 15 -45.44 4.11 45.42
N ALA A 16 -44.62 3.06 45.68
CA ALA A 16 -43.20 3.08 45.31
C ALA A 16 -43.08 2.94 43.76
N LEU A 17 -42.87 4.01 43.05
CA LEU A 17 -42.43 4.00 41.65
C LEU A 17 -40.99 3.45 41.59
N LEU A 18 -40.82 2.19 41.14
CA LEU A 18 -39.56 1.66 40.68
C LEU A 18 -39.22 2.33 39.34
N CYS A 19 -38.48 3.44 39.40
CA CYS A 19 -37.78 3.96 38.23
C CYS A 19 -36.64 3.01 37.87
N ALA A 20 -36.92 2.05 36.97
CA ALA A 20 -35.87 1.31 36.28
C ALA A 20 -35.07 2.32 35.44
N SER A 21 -33.94 2.77 35.96
CA SER A 21 -32.95 3.56 35.21
C SER A 21 -32.39 2.64 34.12
N ALA A 22 -32.98 2.72 32.93
CA ALA A 22 -32.37 2.20 31.71
C ALA A 22 -31.03 2.94 31.53
N ARG A 23 -29.91 2.28 31.85
CA ARG A 23 -28.60 2.76 31.43
C ARG A 23 -28.64 2.90 29.92
N PRO A 24 -28.30 4.09 29.35
CA PRO A 24 -28.11 4.16 27.92
C PRO A 24 -27.03 3.16 27.56
N ALA A 25 -27.30 2.30 26.59
CA ALA A 25 -26.29 1.44 26.01
C ALA A 25 -25.18 2.38 25.54
N GLN A 26 -24.03 2.30 26.20
CA GLN A 26 -22.84 3.03 25.79
C GLN A 26 -22.48 2.40 24.44
N ALA A 27 -22.75 3.12 23.35
CA ALA A 27 -22.28 2.73 22.04
C ALA A 27 -20.76 2.58 22.17
N ASP A 28 -20.23 1.36 21.99
CA ASP A 28 -18.80 1.13 21.96
C ASP A 28 -18.20 2.10 20.96
N GLU A 29 -17.35 3.00 21.42
CA GLU A 29 -16.65 3.96 20.60
C GLU A 29 -15.77 3.15 19.62
N VAL A 30 -16.22 3.03 18.38
CA VAL A 30 -15.50 2.28 17.35
C VAL A 30 -14.14 2.93 17.17
N LYS A 31 -13.11 2.22 17.61
CA LYS A 31 -11.74 2.71 17.43
C LYS A 31 -11.41 2.83 15.96
N GLU A 32 -10.75 3.91 15.59
CA GLU A 32 -10.34 4.17 14.21
C GLU A 32 -8.88 3.81 13.98
N LEU A 33 -8.61 3.13 12.86
CA LEU A 33 -7.28 3.01 12.28
C LEU A 33 -7.07 4.17 11.32
N ARG A 34 -6.32 5.19 11.76
CA ARG A 34 -6.09 6.41 10.95
C ARG A 34 -4.93 6.18 9.99
N VAL A 35 -5.25 6.07 8.70
CA VAL A 35 -4.30 5.79 7.62
C VAL A 35 -3.83 7.09 6.96
N CYS A 36 -2.51 7.24 6.78
CA CYS A 36 -1.95 8.27 5.92
C CYS A 36 -2.04 7.80 4.47
N GLY A 37 -3.08 8.22 3.74
CA GLY A 37 -3.31 7.81 2.36
C GLY A 37 -2.95 8.90 1.36
N ASP A 38 -2.52 8.50 0.17
CA ASP A 38 -2.38 9.41 -0.95
C ASP A 38 -3.74 9.52 -1.68
N PRO A 39 -4.23 10.74 -1.94
CA PRO A 39 -5.56 10.94 -2.53
C PRO A 39 -5.63 10.50 -4.00
N ASN A 40 -4.49 10.36 -4.70
CA ASN A 40 -4.48 10.10 -6.14
C ASN A 40 -3.22 9.35 -6.59
N ASN A 41 -2.98 8.16 -6.05
CA ASN A 41 -1.79 7.34 -6.31
C ASN A 41 -2.14 5.90 -6.68
N LEU A 42 -3.02 5.68 -7.67
CA LEU A 42 -3.29 4.33 -8.15
C LEU A 42 -2.04 3.70 -8.79
N PRO A 43 -1.78 2.41 -8.52
CA PRO A 43 -2.64 1.41 -7.92
C PRO A 43 -2.67 1.35 -6.39
N PHE A 44 -1.97 2.23 -5.67
CA PHE A 44 -1.80 2.10 -4.22
C PHE A 44 -2.99 2.63 -3.44
N SER A 45 -3.31 3.92 -3.58
CA SER A 45 -4.46 4.52 -2.90
C SER A 45 -5.10 5.65 -3.70
N ASN A 46 -6.37 5.93 -3.43
CA ASN A 46 -7.08 7.12 -3.85
C ASN A 46 -8.27 7.41 -2.92
N GLU A 47 -8.85 8.60 -3.03
CA GLU A 47 -10.02 9.00 -2.23
C GLU A 47 -11.28 8.14 -2.51
N LYS A 48 -11.35 7.47 -3.66
CA LYS A 48 -12.43 6.53 -4.00
C LYS A 48 -12.24 5.14 -3.36
N LEU A 49 -11.15 4.93 -2.62
CA LEU A 49 -10.83 3.68 -1.93
C LEU A 49 -10.67 2.47 -2.89
N GLU A 50 -10.14 2.73 -4.08
CA GLU A 50 -10.00 1.73 -5.14
C GLU A 50 -8.62 1.05 -5.14
N GLY A 51 -7.64 1.58 -4.41
CA GLY A 51 -6.26 1.11 -4.44
C GLY A 51 -5.98 -0.10 -3.55
N ILE A 52 -4.83 -0.74 -3.77
CA ILE A 52 -4.30 -1.89 -3.01
C ILE A 52 -4.26 -1.58 -1.51
N GLU A 53 -3.68 -0.42 -1.15
CA GLU A 53 -3.50 -0.02 0.24
C GLU A 53 -4.83 0.29 0.91
N ASN A 54 -5.81 0.81 0.17
CA ASN A 54 -7.17 1.00 0.67
C ASN A 54 -7.81 -0.34 1.04
N LYS A 55 -7.69 -1.36 0.17
CA LYS A 55 -8.25 -2.70 0.42
C LYS A 55 -7.56 -3.39 1.60
N ILE A 56 -6.23 -3.31 1.67
CA ILE A 56 -5.46 -3.90 2.77
C ILE A 56 -5.77 -3.20 4.09
N ALA A 57 -5.88 -1.87 4.10
CA ALA A 57 -6.24 -1.12 5.30
C ALA A 57 -7.62 -1.53 5.85
N ASP A 58 -8.61 -1.75 4.98
CA ASP A 58 -9.94 -2.21 5.35
C ASP A 58 -9.90 -3.61 5.98
N VAL A 59 -9.17 -4.55 5.38
CA VAL A 59 -8.96 -5.91 5.91
C VAL A 59 -8.33 -5.88 7.30
N ILE A 60 -7.27 -5.09 7.48
CA ILE A 60 -6.56 -4.99 8.76
C ILE A 60 -7.42 -4.31 9.82
N ALA A 61 -8.11 -3.22 9.48
CA ALA A 61 -8.97 -2.53 10.43
C ALA A 61 -10.13 -3.45 10.91
N LYS A 62 -10.77 -4.18 10.01
CA LYS A 62 -11.80 -5.18 10.35
C LYS A 62 -11.28 -6.24 11.30
N ASP A 63 -10.10 -6.78 11.05
CA ASP A 63 -9.47 -7.78 11.91
C ASP A 63 -9.17 -7.25 13.33
N LEU A 64 -8.86 -5.96 13.42
CA LEU A 64 -8.62 -5.26 14.69
C LEU A 64 -9.91 -4.76 15.37
N GLY A 65 -11.10 -4.95 14.79
CA GLY A 65 -12.35 -4.41 15.29
C GLY A 65 -12.42 -2.87 15.21
N MET A 66 -11.79 -2.28 14.18
CA MET A 66 -11.68 -0.84 13.97
C MET A 66 -12.35 -0.45 12.65
N SER A 67 -12.75 0.82 12.52
CA SER A 67 -13.05 1.45 11.23
C SER A 67 -11.79 2.10 10.65
N VAL A 68 -11.78 2.34 9.32
CA VAL A 68 -10.68 3.08 8.69
C VAL A 68 -11.06 4.55 8.57
N ALA A 69 -10.15 5.43 8.99
CA ALA A 69 -10.21 6.86 8.73
C ALA A 69 -8.96 7.29 7.95
N TYR A 70 -9.12 8.14 6.94
CA TYR A 70 -7.99 8.59 6.13
C TYR A 70 -7.59 10.02 6.46
N THR A 71 -6.27 10.24 6.55
CA THR A 71 -5.67 11.57 6.37
C THR A 71 -5.04 11.58 5.01
N TRP A 72 -5.67 12.24 4.08
CA TRP A 72 -5.20 12.37 2.70
C TRP A 72 -4.04 13.36 2.62
N TRP A 73 -2.94 12.88 2.08
CA TRP A 73 -1.74 13.69 1.85
C TRP A 73 -0.89 13.04 0.75
N PRO A 74 -0.47 13.78 -0.27
CA PRO A 74 0.39 13.23 -1.31
C PRO A 74 1.65 12.58 -0.72
N HIS A 75 2.04 11.41 -1.24
CA HIS A 75 3.24 10.69 -0.82
C HIS A 75 4.51 11.37 -1.30
N GLN A 76 4.78 12.52 -0.73
CA GLN A 76 5.94 13.36 -1.06
C GLN A 76 6.81 13.63 0.17
N ARG A 77 7.94 14.30 -0.09
CA ARG A 77 8.90 14.65 0.96
C ARG A 77 8.22 15.44 2.09
N GLY A 78 8.38 14.97 3.31
CA GLY A 78 7.83 15.61 4.52
C GLY A 78 6.55 14.98 5.08
N LEU A 79 5.93 14.00 4.42
CA LEU A 79 4.74 13.30 4.91
C LEU A 79 4.94 12.78 6.35
N VAL A 80 6.02 12.04 6.63
CA VAL A 80 6.30 11.51 7.98
C VAL A 80 6.37 12.64 9.00
N LYS A 81 7.12 13.71 8.71
CA LYS A 81 7.31 14.82 9.65
C LYS A 81 6.02 15.61 9.90
N ARG A 82 5.24 15.86 8.85
CA ARG A 82 4.11 16.80 8.88
C ARG A 82 2.76 16.14 9.18
N VAL A 83 2.65 14.83 8.99
CA VAL A 83 1.39 14.11 9.11
C VAL A 83 1.50 12.97 10.13
N LEU A 84 2.37 11.98 9.90
CA LEU A 84 2.51 10.83 10.79
C LEU A 84 3.00 11.25 12.18
N ASN A 85 4.10 12.02 12.26
CA ASN A 85 4.71 12.42 13.55
C ASN A 85 3.87 13.44 14.33
N THR A 86 2.96 14.15 13.67
CA THR A 86 2.03 15.08 14.33
C THR A 86 0.75 14.39 14.83
N GLY A 87 0.61 13.09 14.60
CA GLY A 87 -0.54 12.32 15.06
C GLY A 87 -1.82 12.51 14.25
N ARG A 88 -1.73 13.07 13.05
CA ARG A 88 -2.88 13.22 12.14
C ARG A 88 -3.33 11.87 11.55
N CYS A 89 -2.38 10.94 11.40
CA CYS A 89 -2.62 9.54 11.08
C CYS A 89 -1.73 8.64 11.95
N ASP A 90 -1.93 7.33 11.93
CA ASP A 90 -1.23 6.37 12.78
C ASP A 90 -0.36 5.40 12.00
N VAL A 91 -0.76 5.09 10.77
CA VAL A 91 -0.10 4.09 9.93
C VAL A 91 0.02 4.56 8.47
N MET A 92 1.15 4.23 7.86
CA MET A 92 1.41 4.32 6.41
C MET A 92 1.56 2.91 5.86
N LEU A 93 0.99 2.63 4.71
CA LEU A 93 1.18 1.38 3.99
C LEU A 93 2.27 1.54 2.92
N GLY A 94 2.69 0.45 2.28
CA GLY A 94 3.61 0.51 1.13
C GLY A 94 5.05 0.92 1.45
N ILE A 95 5.48 0.84 2.72
CA ILE A 95 6.79 1.30 3.15
C ILE A 95 7.84 0.21 2.91
N PRO A 96 8.95 0.51 2.20
CA PRO A 96 10.08 -0.43 2.12
C PRO A 96 10.64 -0.75 3.51
N LYS A 97 10.88 -2.03 3.79
CA LYS A 97 11.56 -2.47 5.00
C LYS A 97 12.90 -1.74 5.13
N GLY A 98 13.16 -1.18 6.32
CA GLY A 98 14.38 -0.41 6.59
C GLY A 98 14.25 1.10 6.33
N TYR A 99 13.06 1.61 6.01
CA TYR A 99 12.82 3.04 5.91
C TYR A 99 12.91 3.70 7.30
N ASP A 100 14.07 4.26 7.60
CA ASP A 100 14.45 4.76 8.93
C ASP A 100 13.49 5.79 9.56
N PRO A 101 12.82 6.70 8.83
CA PRO A 101 11.95 7.71 9.46
C PRO A 101 10.79 7.14 10.28
N VAL A 102 10.42 5.86 10.12
CA VAL A 102 9.31 5.20 10.80
C VAL A 102 9.76 3.93 11.54
N LEU A 103 8.90 3.43 12.42
CA LEU A 103 9.01 2.07 12.95
C LEU A 103 8.20 1.15 12.02
N TRP A 104 8.88 0.30 11.28
CA TRP A 104 8.26 -0.59 10.28
C TRP A 104 7.88 -1.95 10.86
N THR A 105 6.79 -2.55 10.33
CA THR A 105 6.33 -3.91 10.66
C THR A 105 7.16 -4.97 9.96
N LYS A 106 6.95 -6.24 10.29
CA LYS A 106 7.37 -7.33 9.40
C LYS A 106 6.78 -7.08 8.00
N PRO A 107 7.52 -7.43 6.93
CA PRO A 107 7.02 -7.31 5.57
C PRO A 107 5.77 -8.18 5.36
N TYR A 108 4.81 -7.69 4.60
CA TYR A 108 3.60 -8.43 4.25
C TYR A 108 3.56 -8.84 2.77
N TYR A 109 4.46 -8.30 1.94
CA TYR A 109 4.77 -8.85 0.62
C TYR A 109 6.16 -8.41 0.16
N ARG A 110 6.65 -9.07 -0.90
CA ARG A 110 7.88 -8.71 -1.60
C ARG A 110 7.59 -8.59 -3.08
N THR A 111 8.10 -7.55 -3.71
CA THR A 111 7.96 -7.28 -5.14
C THR A 111 9.19 -6.52 -5.64
N GLY A 112 9.25 -6.22 -6.92
CA GLY A 112 10.39 -5.52 -7.49
C GLY A 112 10.08 -4.78 -8.78
N TYR A 113 11.09 -4.14 -9.33
CA TYR A 113 11.04 -3.59 -10.68
C TYR A 113 10.97 -4.71 -11.71
N VAL A 114 10.24 -4.45 -12.79
CA VAL A 114 10.11 -5.36 -13.92
C VAL A 114 10.63 -4.71 -15.20
N LEU A 115 11.16 -5.54 -16.08
CA LEU A 115 11.33 -5.27 -17.48
C LEU A 115 10.06 -5.77 -18.16
N ALA A 116 9.27 -4.87 -18.74
CA ALA A 116 8.01 -5.18 -19.36
C ALA A 116 8.05 -4.89 -20.88
N TYR A 117 7.43 -5.75 -21.67
CA TYR A 117 7.25 -5.55 -23.11
C TYR A 117 5.99 -6.26 -23.61
N ARG A 118 5.49 -5.85 -24.77
CA ARG A 118 4.33 -6.46 -25.40
C ARG A 118 4.67 -7.85 -25.94
N LYS A 119 3.84 -8.86 -25.63
CA LYS A 119 4.03 -10.25 -26.09
C LYS A 119 3.98 -10.39 -27.61
N ASP A 120 3.14 -9.57 -28.28
CA ASP A 120 2.97 -9.57 -29.73
C ASP A 120 4.17 -9.05 -30.54
N ARG A 121 5.15 -8.40 -29.84
CA ARG A 121 6.38 -7.93 -30.47
C ARG A 121 7.44 -9.02 -30.68
N GLY A 122 7.23 -10.22 -30.16
CA GLY A 122 8.16 -11.34 -30.27
C GLY A 122 9.51 -11.15 -29.58
N LEU A 123 9.62 -10.17 -28.70
CA LEU A 123 10.83 -9.92 -27.92
C LEU A 123 11.04 -11.05 -26.91
N LYS A 124 12.32 -11.36 -26.62
CA LYS A 124 12.71 -12.39 -25.65
C LYS A 124 13.74 -11.87 -24.64
N VAL A 125 13.61 -10.59 -24.28
CA VAL A 125 14.51 -9.93 -23.33
C VAL A 125 14.26 -10.46 -21.92
N ARG A 126 15.29 -10.93 -21.21
CA ARG A 126 15.17 -11.54 -19.89
C ARG A 126 16.01 -10.85 -18.79
N SER A 127 16.89 -9.94 -19.17
CA SER A 127 17.72 -9.20 -18.21
C SER A 127 18.16 -7.86 -18.78
N LEU A 128 18.72 -7.01 -17.95
CA LEU A 128 19.31 -5.72 -18.36
C LEU A 128 20.63 -5.89 -19.14
N ASP A 129 21.21 -7.09 -19.15
CA ASP A 129 22.44 -7.39 -19.88
C ASP A 129 22.17 -7.87 -21.31
N ASP A 130 20.90 -7.98 -21.72
CA ASP A 130 20.53 -8.39 -23.06
C ASP A 130 20.98 -7.35 -24.10
N PRO A 131 21.82 -7.73 -25.08
CA PRO A 131 22.32 -6.78 -26.08
C PRO A 131 21.28 -6.16 -26.98
N GLN A 132 20.06 -6.75 -27.05
CA GLN A 132 18.93 -6.20 -27.81
C GLN A 132 18.51 -4.84 -27.23
N LEU A 133 18.65 -4.62 -25.93
CA LEU A 133 18.26 -3.37 -25.27
C LEU A 133 18.95 -2.14 -25.88
N LYS A 134 20.16 -2.28 -26.39
CA LYS A 134 20.89 -1.18 -27.06
C LYS A 134 20.21 -0.69 -28.34
N LYS A 135 19.28 -1.47 -28.89
CA LYS A 135 18.58 -1.17 -30.15
C LYS A 135 17.10 -0.87 -29.96
N LEU A 136 16.60 -1.04 -28.72
CA LEU A 136 15.20 -0.84 -28.39
C LEU A 136 14.99 0.53 -27.74
N LYS A 137 13.82 1.10 -27.94
CA LYS A 137 13.39 2.31 -27.24
C LYS A 137 12.88 1.93 -25.85
N ILE A 138 13.59 2.38 -24.83
CA ILE A 138 13.37 1.98 -23.43
C ILE A 138 12.76 3.13 -22.66
N GLY A 139 11.58 2.94 -22.11
CA GLY A 139 10.98 3.83 -21.14
C GLY A 139 11.43 3.47 -19.72
N VAL A 140 11.82 4.47 -18.94
CA VAL A 140 12.23 4.27 -17.56
C VAL A 140 11.88 5.47 -16.69
N GLN A 141 11.43 5.23 -15.46
CA GLN A 141 11.28 6.32 -14.49
C GLN A 141 12.66 6.83 -14.08
N VAL A 142 12.89 8.14 -14.21
CA VAL A 142 14.16 8.77 -13.83
C VAL A 142 14.41 8.69 -12.32
N ASN A 143 15.67 8.73 -11.92
CA ASN A 143 16.10 8.64 -10.51
C ASN A 143 15.64 7.35 -9.79
N THR A 144 15.60 6.25 -10.52
CA THR A 144 15.29 4.93 -9.98
C THR A 144 16.44 3.94 -10.22
N PRO A 145 16.53 2.84 -9.44
CA PRO A 145 17.57 1.84 -9.64
C PRO A 145 17.67 1.28 -11.07
N PRO A 146 16.57 1.03 -11.81
CA PRO A 146 16.66 0.65 -13.21
C PRO A 146 17.27 1.73 -14.12
N HIS A 147 16.98 3.02 -13.87
CA HIS A 147 17.58 4.12 -14.62
C HIS A 147 19.10 4.15 -14.46
N ASP A 148 19.58 4.05 -13.20
CA ASP A 148 21.01 4.01 -12.91
C ASP A 148 21.68 2.78 -13.54
N ALA A 149 21.00 1.64 -13.51
CA ALA A 149 21.48 0.39 -14.09
C ALA A 149 21.62 0.42 -15.61
N LEU A 150 20.79 1.17 -16.33
CA LEU A 150 20.97 1.43 -17.77
C LEU A 150 22.25 2.24 -18.02
N GLY A 151 22.44 3.30 -17.25
CA GLY A 151 23.65 4.14 -17.35
C GLY A 151 24.94 3.34 -17.12
N GLN A 152 24.98 2.47 -16.10
CA GLN A 152 26.12 1.59 -15.82
C GLN A 152 26.44 0.63 -16.97
N ARG A 153 25.46 0.31 -17.82
CA ARG A 153 25.62 -0.55 -19.00
C ARG A 153 25.89 0.21 -20.29
N GLY A 154 26.05 1.53 -20.19
CA GLY A 154 26.22 2.37 -21.36
C GLY A 154 24.98 2.43 -22.26
N ILE A 155 23.79 2.12 -21.72
CA ILE A 155 22.52 2.27 -22.40
C ILE A 155 21.99 3.67 -22.06
N VAL A 156 22.30 4.62 -22.92
CA VAL A 156 22.03 6.05 -22.76
C VAL A 156 21.69 6.68 -24.12
N GLY A 157 21.21 7.92 -24.12
CA GLY A 157 20.94 8.69 -25.33
C GLY A 157 19.49 8.53 -25.82
N ASP A 158 19.27 8.68 -27.13
CA ASP A 158 17.95 8.84 -27.73
C ASP A 158 17.03 7.62 -27.61
N ASN A 159 17.60 6.45 -27.35
CA ASN A 159 16.79 5.25 -27.12
C ASN A 159 16.31 5.09 -25.69
N VAL A 160 16.69 5.97 -24.75
CA VAL A 160 16.20 5.97 -23.38
C VAL A 160 15.26 7.16 -23.16
N VAL A 161 14.00 6.86 -22.92
CA VAL A 161 12.95 7.84 -22.63
C VAL A 161 12.75 7.91 -21.11
N GLY A 162 13.15 9.02 -20.52
CA GLY A 162 12.99 9.28 -19.09
C GLY A 162 11.59 9.79 -18.75
N TYR A 163 10.93 9.15 -17.80
CA TYR A 163 9.61 9.56 -17.27
C TYR A 163 9.78 10.15 -15.86
N GLN A 164 9.26 11.35 -15.69
CA GLN A 164 9.13 11.97 -14.36
C GLN A 164 7.75 11.62 -13.79
N LEU A 165 7.58 10.38 -13.34
CA LEU A 165 6.33 9.95 -12.75
C LEU A 165 6.22 10.54 -11.35
N MET A 166 5.51 11.65 -11.23
CA MET A 166 5.26 12.31 -9.95
C MET A 166 3.99 11.74 -9.33
N PHE A 167 4.03 11.48 -8.04
CA PHE A 167 2.86 11.05 -7.26
C PHE A 167 1.89 12.20 -6.96
N ASP A 168 2.18 13.41 -7.43
CA ASP A 168 1.31 14.59 -7.26
C ASP A 168 0.73 15.02 -8.59
N SER A 169 -0.42 14.47 -8.94
CA SER A 169 -1.17 14.78 -10.16
C SER A 169 -1.71 16.22 -10.23
N ASN A 170 -1.51 17.04 -9.17
CA ASN A 170 -1.91 18.43 -9.20
C ASN A 170 -0.97 19.30 -10.06
N PHE A 171 0.21 18.79 -10.40
CA PHE A 171 1.21 19.55 -11.16
C PHE A 171 1.23 19.21 -12.65
N HIS A 172 1.09 17.92 -13.00
CA HIS A 172 1.14 17.48 -14.39
C HIS A 172 0.23 16.26 -14.56
N ALA A 173 -0.96 16.46 -15.10
CA ALA A 173 -1.95 15.40 -15.29
C ALA A 173 -1.43 14.26 -16.19
N GLU A 174 -0.43 14.52 -17.02
CA GLU A 174 0.25 13.57 -17.88
C GLU A 174 1.31 12.72 -17.16
N ASP A 175 1.81 13.16 -16.00
CA ASP A 175 2.92 12.50 -15.28
C ASP A 175 2.41 11.53 -14.18
N TYR A 176 1.36 10.78 -14.46
CA TYR A 176 0.85 9.80 -13.50
C TYR A 176 1.58 8.45 -13.61
N PRO A 177 1.57 7.62 -12.57
CA PRO A 177 2.34 6.36 -12.53
C PRO A 177 2.09 5.40 -13.69
N GLY A 178 0.90 5.40 -14.27
CA GLY A 178 0.53 4.53 -15.38
C GLY A 178 1.02 4.96 -16.75
N LYS A 179 1.45 6.20 -16.93
CA LYS A 179 1.82 6.77 -18.23
C LYS A 179 2.85 5.93 -18.99
N LEU A 180 3.92 5.51 -18.31
CA LEU A 180 4.95 4.66 -18.91
C LEU A 180 4.38 3.32 -19.44
N VAL A 181 3.45 2.70 -18.70
CA VAL A 181 2.83 1.44 -19.11
C VAL A 181 1.87 1.66 -20.28
N GLU A 182 1.14 2.77 -20.29
CA GLU A 182 0.25 3.11 -21.42
C GLU A 182 1.06 3.41 -22.69
N ASP A 183 2.20 4.08 -22.59
CA ASP A 183 3.09 4.32 -23.72
C ASP A 183 3.72 3.02 -24.25
N LEU A 184 4.04 2.08 -23.36
CA LEU A 184 4.44 0.73 -23.77
C LEU A 184 3.33 0.03 -24.54
N ILE A 185 2.09 0.09 -24.06
CA ILE A 185 0.92 -0.51 -24.73
C ILE A 185 0.68 0.14 -26.08
N ALA A 186 0.81 1.46 -26.17
CA ALA A 186 0.67 2.22 -27.43
C ALA A 186 1.82 1.97 -28.42
N GLY A 187 2.96 1.42 -27.96
CA GLY A 187 4.15 1.18 -28.79
C GLY A 187 5.04 2.40 -28.93
N GLU A 188 4.86 3.43 -28.10
CA GLU A 188 5.74 4.60 -28.04
C GLU A 188 7.12 4.26 -27.48
N VAL A 189 7.21 3.18 -26.66
CA VAL A 189 8.43 2.52 -26.24
C VAL A 189 8.32 1.01 -26.48
N ASP A 190 9.45 0.35 -26.72
CA ASP A 190 9.49 -1.10 -26.95
C ASP A 190 9.55 -1.89 -25.64
N VAL A 191 10.21 -1.33 -24.64
CA VAL A 191 10.43 -1.90 -23.31
C VAL A 191 10.20 -0.84 -22.24
N ALA A 192 9.61 -1.22 -21.13
CA ALA A 192 9.45 -0.37 -19.97
C ALA A 192 10.15 -0.97 -18.74
N LEU A 193 10.97 -0.17 -18.06
CA LEU A 193 11.53 -0.49 -16.75
C LEU A 193 10.71 0.23 -15.69
N VAL A 194 9.86 -0.51 -15.01
CA VAL A 194 8.80 0.07 -14.17
C VAL A 194 8.62 -0.72 -12.88
N TRP A 195 8.09 -0.07 -11.85
CA TRP A 195 7.73 -0.73 -10.60
C TRP A 195 6.63 -1.78 -10.84
N GLY A 196 6.89 -3.03 -10.39
CA GLY A 196 6.04 -4.18 -10.71
C GLY A 196 4.55 -4.00 -10.42
N PRO A 197 4.12 -3.51 -9.24
CA PRO A 197 2.72 -3.23 -8.94
C PRO A 197 2.05 -2.28 -9.94
N ILE A 198 2.78 -1.27 -10.43
CA ILE A 198 2.28 -0.34 -11.46
C ILE A 198 2.11 -1.09 -12.78
N ALA A 199 3.14 -1.83 -13.20
CA ALA A 199 3.07 -2.61 -14.44
C ALA A 199 1.90 -3.59 -14.44
N GLY A 200 1.75 -4.38 -13.38
CA GLY A 200 0.71 -5.40 -13.25
C GLY A 200 -0.69 -4.82 -13.28
N TYR A 201 -0.92 -3.77 -12.49
CA TYR A 201 -2.22 -3.12 -12.44
C TYR A 201 -2.67 -2.54 -13.78
N PHE A 202 -1.82 -1.74 -14.42
CA PHE A 202 -2.19 -1.10 -15.68
C PHE A 202 -2.28 -2.10 -16.83
N ALA A 203 -1.44 -3.14 -16.86
CA ALA A 203 -1.58 -4.25 -17.81
C ALA A 203 -2.93 -4.96 -17.65
N LYS A 204 -3.33 -5.29 -16.41
CA LYS A 204 -4.61 -5.94 -16.11
C LYS A 204 -5.79 -5.02 -16.43
N LYS A 205 -5.74 -3.77 -16.02
CA LYS A 205 -6.80 -2.77 -16.26
C LYS A 205 -7.05 -2.52 -17.76
N LYS A 206 -6.00 -2.57 -18.58
CA LYS A 206 -6.09 -2.39 -20.05
C LYS A 206 -6.24 -3.71 -20.81
N ALA A 207 -6.32 -4.84 -20.12
CA ALA A 207 -6.30 -6.18 -20.72
C ALA A 207 -5.15 -6.36 -21.73
N ALA A 208 -3.99 -5.75 -21.45
CA ALA A 208 -2.86 -5.74 -22.34
C ALA A 208 -1.97 -6.96 -22.13
N PRO A 209 -1.62 -7.72 -23.19
CA PRO A 209 -0.77 -8.90 -23.09
C PRO A 209 0.71 -8.53 -22.93
N LEU A 210 1.09 -8.05 -21.75
CA LEU A 210 2.47 -7.74 -21.44
C LEU A 210 3.21 -8.97 -20.88
N GLU A 211 4.45 -9.14 -21.28
CA GLU A 211 5.43 -9.97 -20.59
C GLU A 211 6.10 -9.09 -19.55
N MET A 212 6.23 -9.61 -18.32
CA MET A 212 6.88 -8.91 -17.21
C MET A 212 7.96 -9.81 -16.61
N VAL A 213 9.19 -9.39 -16.71
CA VAL A 213 10.37 -10.09 -16.16
C VAL A 213 10.85 -9.31 -14.95
N LEU A 214 10.77 -9.92 -13.78
CA LEU A 214 11.32 -9.33 -12.55
C LEU A 214 12.83 -9.15 -12.66
N LEU A 215 13.31 -7.96 -12.34
CA LEU A 215 14.75 -7.67 -12.34
C LEU A 215 15.41 -8.30 -11.11
N GLU A 216 16.54 -8.94 -11.32
CA GLU A 216 17.33 -9.53 -10.25
C GLU A 216 18.24 -8.51 -9.59
N ASP A 217 18.29 -8.54 -8.25
CA ASP A 217 19.23 -7.73 -7.47
C ASP A 217 20.67 -8.02 -7.88
N ARG A 218 21.46 -6.98 -8.02
CA ARG A 218 22.89 -7.04 -8.33
C ARG A 218 23.68 -6.32 -7.24
N PRO A 219 23.92 -6.96 -6.09
CA PRO A 219 24.59 -6.32 -4.96
C PRO A 219 26.00 -5.79 -5.30
N GLU A 220 26.70 -6.46 -6.20
CA GLU A 220 28.02 -6.08 -6.67
C GLU A 220 28.06 -4.74 -7.44
N SER A 221 26.96 -4.35 -8.04
CA SER A 221 26.81 -3.06 -8.76
C SER A 221 26.03 -2.03 -7.94
N GLY A 222 25.63 -2.36 -6.72
CA GLY A 222 24.79 -1.50 -5.86
C GLY A 222 23.31 -1.44 -6.27
N ASN A 223 22.91 -2.19 -7.32
CA ASN A 223 21.56 -2.16 -7.83
C ASN A 223 20.64 -3.09 -7.03
N ARG A 224 19.68 -2.51 -6.35
CA ARG A 224 18.60 -3.21 -5.67
C ARG A 224 17.29 -2.98 -6.40
N PHE A 225 16.68 -4.04 -6.91
CA PHE A 225 15.44 -3.97 -7.68
C PHE A 225 14.25 -4.57 -6.93
N ALA A 226 14.48 -5.40 -5.91
CA ALA A 226 13.45 -6.06 -5.14
C ALA A 226 13.40 -5.53 -3.69
N PHE A 227 12.18 -5.34 -3.19
CA PHE A 227 11.93 -4.73 -1.88
C PHE A 227 10.89 -5.52 -1.10
N ASP A 228 11.19 -5.70 0.19
CA ASP A 228 10.21 -6.16 1.18
C ASP A 228 9.36 -4.97 1.61
N ILE A 229 8.05 -5.11 1.52
CA ILE A 229 7.09 -4.03 1.78
C ILE A 229 6.40 -4.25 3.13
N SER A 230 6.41 -3.20 3.94
CA SER A 230 5.94 -3.16 5.33
C SER A 230 4.93 -2.05 5.52
N MET A 231 4.29 -2.02 6.68
CA MET A 231 3.60 -0.84 7.18
C MET A 231 4.54 -0.03 8.06
N GLY A 232 4.35 1.29 8.12
CA GLY A 232 5.12 2.19 8.96
C GLY A 232 4.25 2.90 9.99
N VAL A 233 4.68 2.92 11.25
CA VAL A 233 4.05 3.68 12.34
C VAL A 233 5.05 4.67 12.93
N ARG A 234 4.58 5.62 13.76
CA ARG A 234 5.48 6.56 14.47
C ARG A 234 6.54 5.80 15.27
N LYS A 235 7.76 6.31 15.27
CA LYS A 235 8.82 5.82 16.17
C LYS A 235 8.31 5.85 17.61
N GLY A 236 8.45 4.73 18.34
CA GLY A 236 7.94 4.57 19.69
C GLY A 236 6.57 3.89 19.81
N ASN A 237 5.72 3.87 18.77
CA ASN A 237 4.42 3.21 18.84
C ASN A 237 4.53 1.68 18.60
N LYS A 238 5.23 1.01 19.54
CA LYS A 238 5.46 -0.44 19.50
C LYS A 238 4.17 -1.24 19.66
N GLU A 239 3.20 -0.70 20.40
CA GLU A 239 1.91 -1.37 20.62
C GLU A 239 1.13 -1.51 19.32
N LEU A 240 0.93 -0.41 18.58
CA LEU A 240 0.24 -0.47 17.29
C LEU A 240 1.00 -1.34 16.29
N LYS A 241 2.35 -1.22 16.25
CA LYS A 241 3.18 -2.10 15.42
C LYS A 241 2.89 -3.56 15.68
N GLY A 242 2.86 -4.00 16.95
CA GLY A 242 2.59 -5.38 17.32
C GLY A 242 1.20 -5.84 16.86
N LYS A 243 0.16 -5.02 17.12
CA LYS A 243 -1.22 -5.31 16.66
C LYS A 243 -1.30 -5.46 15.14
N LEU A 244 -0.62 -4.58 14.40
CA LEU A 244 -0.55 -4.68 12.93
C LEU A 244 0.17 -5.94 12.47
N GLU A 245 1.29 -6.32 13.10
CA GLU A 245 2.02 -7.56 12.75
C GLU A 245 1.18 -8.80 12.97
N ASP A 246 0.44 -8.87 14.08
CA ASP A 246 -0.46 -9.97 14.37
C ASP A 246 -1.64 -10.04 13.37
N ALA A 247 -2.22 -8.89 13.01
CA ALA A 247 -3.27 -8.81 12.01
C ALA A 247 -2.75 -9.19 10.61
N LEU A 248 -1.57 -8.72 10.21
CA LEU A 248 -0.93 -9.09 8.96
C LEU A 248 -0.68 -10.60 8.87
N ALA A 249 -0.27 -11.24 9.96
CA ALA A 249 -0.07 -12.68 10.01
C ALA A 249 -1.39 -13.46 9.85
N ARG A 250 -2.48 -13.03 10.53
CA ARG A 250 -3.80 -13.65 10.41
C ARG A 250 -4.43 -13.47 9.03
N LYS A 251 -4.15 -12.34 8.38
CA LYS A 251 -4.76 -11.94 7.10
C LYS A 251 -3.86 -12.13 5.88
N HIS A 252 -2.76 -12.88 6.05
CA HIS A 252 -1.76 -13.10 5.01
C HIS A 252 -2.36 -13.54 3.67
N ASP A 253 -3.23 -14.55 3.67
CA ASP A 253 -3.80 -15.10 2.44
C ASP A 253 -4.79 -14.14 1.77
N GLU A 254 -5.58 -13.41 2.58
CA GLU A 254 -6.51 -12.40 2.07
C GLU A 254 -5.75 -11.22 1.44
N ILE A 255 -4.66 -10.78 2.06
CA ILE A 255 -3.78 -9.74 1.52
C ILE A 255 -3.10 -10.21 0.24
N LYS A 256 -2.60 -11.45 0.22
CA LYS A 256 -2.00 -12.04 -0.99
C LYS A 256 -2.99 -12.05 -2.15
N HIS A 257 -4.23 -12.44 -1.90
CA HIS A 257 -5.29 -12.45 -2.91
C HIS A 257 -5.56 -11.04 -3.47
N ILE A 258 -5.64 -10.03 -2.60
CA ILE A 258 -5.76 -8.62 -3.04
C ILE A 258 -4.60 -8.24 -3.98
N LEU A 259 -3.37 -8.56 -3.62
CA LEU A 259 -2.19 -8.24 -4.42
C LEU A 259 -2.23 -8.93 -5.79
N GLU A 260 -2.63 -10.20 -5.85
CA GLU A 260 -2.79 -10.98 -7.07
C GLU A 260 -3.92 -10.42 -7.95
N ASP A 261 -5.03 -9.98 -7.34
CA ASP A 261 -6.15 -9.34 -8.03
C ASP A 261 -5.76 -8.02 -8.70
N PHE A 262 -4.81 -7.32 -8.11
CA PHE A 262 -4.23 -6.11 -8.71
C PHE A 262 -3.10 -6.41 -9.70
N GLY A 263 -2.75 -7.69 -9.92
CA GLY A 263 -1.69 -8.10 -10.83
C GLY A 263 -0.27 -7.82 -10.31
N VAL A 264 -0.09 -7.66 -9.01
CA VAL A 264 1.23 -7.42 -8.41
C VAL A 264 2.14 -8.63 -8.63
N PRO A 265 3.30 -8.49 -9.27
CA PRO A 265 4.27 -9.58 -9.38
C PRO A 265 4.94 -9.82 -8.02
N LEU A 266 4.56 -10.92 -7.37
CA LEU A 266 5.07 -11.28 -6.04
C LEU A 266 6.37 -12.08 -6.15
N LEU A 267 7.29 -11.80 -5.21
CA LEU A 267 8.51 -12.56 -4.99
C LEU A 267 8.40 -13.36 -3.68
N PRO A 268 9.08 -14.52 -3.57
CA PRO A 268 9.22 -15.20 -2.29
C PRO A 268 9.82 -14.28 -1.23
N ALA A 269 9.45 -14.47 0.03
CA ALA A 269 10.06 -13.74 1.14
C ALA A 269 11.59 -13.90 1.13
N ALA A 270 12.33 -12.87 1.52
CA ALA A 270 13.80 -12.91 1.49
C ALA A 270 14.36 -14.06 2.36
N GLU A 271 13.68 -14.42 3.44
CA GLU A 271 14.06 -15.54 4.33
C GLU A 271 13.82 -16.91 3.70
N GLU A 272 12.78 -17.09 2.87
CA GLU A 272 12.56 -18.33 2.10
C GLU A 272 13.64 -18.54 1.05
N LYS A 273 14.03 -17.46 0.36
CA LYS A 273 15.10 -17.53 -0.65
C LYS A 273 16.47 -17.90 -0.05
N ALA A 274 16.70 -17.59 1.21
CA ALA A 274 17.91 -17.99 1.94
C ALA A 274 17.87 -19.47 2.31
N ARG A 275 16.73 -20.03 2.69
CA ARG A 275 16.57 -21.46 3.03
C ARG A 275 16.69 -22.37 1.80
N ASP A 276 16.16 -21.95 0.66
CA ASP A 276 16.21 -22.72 -0.58
C ASP A 276 17.64 -22.82 -1.16
N LYS A 277 18.48 -21.79 -0.90
CA LYS A 277 19.91 -21.83 -1.28
C LYS A 277 20.80 -22.65 -0.34
N THR A 278 20.29 -23.05 0.83
CA THR A 278 21.01 -23.84 1.83
C THR A 278 20.48 -25.27 1.95
N ALA A 279 19.49 -25.66 1.17
CA ALA A 279 19.07 -27.05 1.02
C ALA A 279 20.11 -27.81 0.20
N PRO A 280 20.58 -29.00 0.67
CA PRO A 280 21.64 -29.77 0.04
C PRO A 280 21.25 -30.34 -1.32
#